data_86ad197a68ab8021c19ebb2c7466f518
#
_entry.id   86ad197a68ab8021c19ebb2c7466f518
#
_cell.length_a   1.000
_cell.length_b   1.000
_cell.length_c   1.000
_cell.angle_alpha   90.00
_cell.angle_beta   90.00
_cell.angle_gamma   90.00
#
_symmetry.space_group_name_H-M   'P 1'
#
loop_
_entity.id
_entity.type
_entity.pdbx_description
1 polymer ?
#
loop_
_entity_poly.entity_id
_entity_poly.type
_entity_poly.pdbx_seq_one_letter_code
_entity_poly.pdbx_strand_id
1 'polypeptide(L)'
;MDSTPRHPVVLAVRNVRKYFPIRGGLFSSHVGDVRAVDGVSLDVRESETVGLVGESGCGKTTLGRVILRLVEPTSGHTYYRPTPEVMGRLDSLYASLGDDNGSAHKPTATSSAALKELDEIAAQYSLYRRNQRKMRELRGRLQIVFQDPFSSLSPRMLVREVVGEPLEIHHTGTRRERDQRVLELLQQVGLNPEHLWRFPHEFSGGQRQRIGIARALALRPEMIVLDEPTSALDVSVQAQILNILKRLQDEQGLAYLFISHHLSVVRAMSRRVVVMYLGKVVETAPTDGLFSRPLHPYTQALLSAIPIPDPTTKRERIVLSGDVPSPAAPPPGCRFHTRCPAVMPICSKVEPEMTAMGLDHYVACHLYSSPEKAAPKGAAGALAMAEEAPRAVS
;
A
#
# COMPACT_ATOMS: atom_id res chain seq x y z
N MET A 1 25.40 0.50 -11.94
CA MET A 1 25.26 -0.01 -10.56
C MET A 1 24.93 1.19 -9.69
N ASP A 2 23.64 1.44 -9.50
CA ASP A 2 23.18 2.58 -8.72
C ASP A 2 23.10 2.14 -7.26
N SER A 3 24.20 2.39 -6.52
CA SER A 3 24.33 2.07 -5.10
C SER A 3 23.75 3.19 -4.24
N THR A 4 22.50 3.58 -4.52
CA THR A 4 21.77 4.43 -3.57
C THR A 4 21.62 3.64 -2.27
N PRO A 5 22.07 4.13 -1.11
CA PRO A 5 21.96 3.41 0.15
C PRO A 5 20.47 3.10 0.39
N ARG A 6 20.14 1.81 0.54
CA ARG A 6 18.78 1.39 0.85
C ARG A 6 18.45 1.90 2.26
N HIS A 7 17.52 2.85 2.35
CA HIS A 7 17.05 3.34 3.64
C HIS A 7 16.54 2.19 4.54
N PRO A 8 16.68 2.29 5.87
CA PRO A 8 16.18 1.30 6.81
C PRO A 8 14.68 1.01 6.60
N VAL A 9 14.28 -0.24 6.85
CA VAL A 9 12.87 -0.65 6.77
C VAL A 9 12.15 -0.18 8.03
N VAL A 10 11.09 0.60 7.86
CA VAL A 10 10.17 1.00 8.94
C VAL A 10 9.17 -0.11 9.23
N LEU A 11 8.55 -0.66 8.18
CA LEU A 11 7.64 -1.79 8.30
C LEU A 11 7.95 -2.87 7.26
N ALA A 12 8.01 -4.12 7.70
CA ALA A 12 8.05 -5.30 6.85
C ALA A 12 6.79 -6.14 7.07
N VAL A 13 6.00 -6.28 6.03
CA VAL A 13 4.78 -7.09 5.99
C VAL A 13 5.11 -8.42 5.35
N ARG A 14 4.78 -9.54 6.01
CA ARG A 14 5.07 -10.89 5.51
C ARG A 14 3.86 -11.80 5.62
N ASN A 15 3.41 -12.28 4.47
CA ASN A 15 2.33 -13.26 4.30
C ASN A 15 1.06 -12.91 5.09
N VAL A 16 0.71 -11.60 5.13
CA VAL A 16 -0.45 -11.13 5.89
C VAL A 16 -1.73 -11.55 5.20
N ARG A 17 -2.63 -12.18 5.97
CA ARG A 17 -3.97 -12.58 5.55
C ARG A 17 -5.01 -11.95 6.45
N LYS A 18 -6.13 -11.54 5.84
CA LYS A 18 -7.33 -11.13 6.56
C LYS A 18 -8.56 -11.68 5.87
N TYR A 19 -9.22 -12.57 6.57
CA TYR A 19 -10.47 -13.18 6.16
C TYR A 19 -11.58 -12.72 7.11
N PHE A 20 -12.73 -12.36 6.55
CA PHE A 20 -13.91 -12.00 7.31
C PHE A 20 -14.94 -13.12 7.19
N PRO A 21 -15.35 -13.75 8.30
CA PRO A 21 -16.28 -14.86 8.26
C PRO A 21 -17.67 -14.40 7.81
N ILE A 22 -18.24 -15.13 6.87
CA ILE A 22 -19.64 -14.99 6.46
C ILE A 22 -20.47 -15.93 7.33
N ARG A 23 -21.41 -15.36 8.05
CA ARG A 23 -22.35 -16.12 8.87
C ARG A 23 -23.73 -16.12 8.22
N GLY A 24 -24.38 -17.27 8.15
CA GLY A 24 -25.69 -17.44 7.53
C GLY A 24 -26.59 -18.40 8.32
N GLY A 25 -27.88 -18.40 7.94
CA GLY A 25 -28.89 -19.28 8.55
C GLY A 25 -29.35 -18.86 9.94
N LEU A 26 -30.38 -19.56 10.45
CA LEU A 26 -31.06 -19.26 11.73
C LEU A 26 -30.10 -19.36 12.94
N PHE A 27 -29.03 -20.13 12.85
CA PHE A 27 -28.04 -20.36 13.90
C PHE A 27 -26.71 -19.64 13.67
N SER A 28 -26.65 -18.63 12.77
CA SER A 28 -25.42 -17.86 12.50
C SER A 28 -24.20 -18.74 12.20
N SER A 29 -24.40 -19.90 11.52
CA SER A 29 -23.32 -20.83 11.19
C SER A 29 -22.35 -20.22 10.18
N HIS A 30 -21.06 -20.62 10.28
CA HIS A 30 -20.03 -20.21 9.32
C HIS A 30 -20.33 -20.81 7.94
N VAL A 31 -20.50 -19.95 6.91
CA VAL A 31 -20.84 -20.34 5.55
C VAL A 31 -19.65 -20.19 4.60
N GLY A 32 -18.68 -19.32 4.96
CA GLY A 32 -17.49 -19.05 4.15
C GLY A 32 -16.76 -17.83 4.65
N ASP A 33 -15.73 -17.41 3.92
CA ASP A 33 -14.90 -16.27 4.27
C ASP A 33 -14.73 -15.31 3.10
N VAL A 34 -14.84 -13.99 3.37
CA VAL A 34 -14.39 -12.96 2.44
C VAL A 34 -12.87 -12.82 2.60
N ARG A 35 -12.11 -13.25 1.60
CA ARG A 35 -10.64 -13.17 1.57
C ARG A 35 -10.17 -11.78 1.13
N ALA A 36 -10.28 -10.80 2.04
CA ALA A 36 -10.00 -9.40 1.74
C ALA A 36 -8.51 -9.13 1.50
N VAL A 37 -7.63 -9.81 2.23
CA VAL A 37 -6.16 -9.80 2.07
C VAL A 37 -5.69 -11.23 2.17
N ASP A 38 -4.86 -11.69 1.24
CA ASP A 38 -4.49 -13.10 1.16
C ASP A 38 -3.03 -13.29 0.74
N GLY A 39 -2.15 -13.38 1.73
CA GLY A 39 -0.72 -13.65 1.52
C GLY A 39 0.06 -12.43 1.02
N VAL A 40 -0.28 -11.22 1.49
CA VAL A 40 0.41 -10.00 1.06
C VAL A 40 1.73 -9.82 1.81
N SER A 41 2.80 -9.57 1.04
CA SER A 41 4.12 -9.19 1.54
C SER A 41 4.57 -7.89 0.87
N LEU A 42 5.05 -6.94 1.67
CA LEU A 42 5.64 -5.68 1.20
C LEU A 42 6.49 -5.04 2.29
N ASP A 43 7.42 -4.16 1.90
CA ASP A 43 8.22 -3.35 2.80
C ASP A 43 7.90 -1.87 2.60
N VAL A 44 8.04 -1.08 3.67
CA VAL A 44 8.04 0.38 3.61
C VAL A 44 9.31 0.87 4.28
N ARG A 45 10.11 1.68 3.57
CA ARG A 45 11.39 2.22 4.04
C ARG A 45 11.24 3.66 4.53
N GLU A 46 12.21 4.12 5.30
CA GLU A 46 12.29 5.53 5.72
C GLU A 46 12.30 6.45 4.50
N SER A 47 11.60 7.57 4.59
CA SER A 47 11.49 8.59 3.53
C SER A 47 11.00 8.04 2.18
N GLU A 48 10.39 6.84 2.18
CA GLU A 48 9.82 6.22 0.97
C GLU A 48 8.30 6.42 0.91
N THR A 49 7.77 6.69 -0.27
CA THR A 49 6.35 6.52 -0.56
C THR A 49 6.15 5.26 -1.39
N VAL A 50 5.46 4.28 -0.79
CA VAL A 50 4.98 3.08 -1.50
C VAL A 50 3.54 3.31 -1.92
N GLY A 51 3.29 3.32 -3.23
CA GLY A 51 1.93 3.39 -3.79
C GLY A 51 1.26 2.02 -3.77
N LEU A 52 0.04 1.94 -3.27
CA LEU A 52 -0.78 0.74 -3.29
C LEU A 52 -2.00 0.97 -4.17
N VAL A 53 -2.07 0.27 -5.30
CA VAL A 53 -3.09 0.48 -6.34
C VAL A 53 -3.89 -0.78 -6.65
N GLY A 54 -5.06 -0.61 -7.24
CA GLY A 54 -5.96 -1.68 -7.68
C GLY A 54 -7.41 -1.21 -7.71
N GLU A 55 -8.31 -2.01 -8.30
CA GLU A 55 -9.74 -1.73 -8.36
C GLU A 55 -10.37 -1.56 -6.97
N SER A 56 -11.53 -0.87 -6.90
CA SER A 56 -12.29 -0.76 -5.65
C SER A 56 -12.66 -2.16 -5.12
N GLY A 57 -12.58 -2.33 -3.79
CA GLY A 57 -12.88 -3.62 -3.16
C GLY A 57 -11.77 -4.68 -3.23
N CYS A 58 -10.60 -4.42 -3.85
CA CYS A 58 -9.53 -5.42 -3.93
C CYS A 58 -8.74 -5.63 -2.63
N GLY A 59 -9.08 -4.93 -1.52
CA GLY A 59 -8.49 -5.15 -0.20
C GLY A 59 -7.49 -4.10 0.29
N LYS A 60 -7.22 -3.01 -0.44
CA LYS A 60 -6.21 -1.97 -0.11
C LYS A 60 -6.42 -1.33 1.26
N THR A 61 -7.61 -0.77 1.50
CA THR A 61 -8.00 -0.19 2.80
C THR A 61 -7.90 -1.21 3.94
N THR A 62 -8.34 -2.45 3.70
CA THR A 62 -8.22 -3.53 4.67
C THR A 62 -6.76 -3.81 5.00
N LEU A 63 -5.89 -3.89 4.00
CA LEU A 63 -4.45 -4.09 4.19
C LEU A 63 -3.85 -2.95 5.03
N GLY A 64 -4.13 -1.68 4.70
CA GLY A 64 -3.66 -0.53 5.47
C GLY A 64 -4.06 -0.59 6.94
N ARG A 65 -5.31 -0.98 7.23
CA ARG A 65 -5.82 -1.13 8.62
C ARG A 65 -5.18 -2.33 9.34
N VAL A 66 -4.95 -3.43 8.64
CA VAL A 66 -4.30 -4.63 9.21
C VAL A 66 -2.84 -4.35 9.53
N ILE A 67 -2.11 -3.70 8.62
CA ILE A 67 -0.69 -3.32 8.84
C ILE A 67 -0.52 -2.52 10.14
N LEU A 68 -1.43 -1.60 10.43
CA LEU A 68 -1.40 -0.79 11.66
C LEU A 68 -2.06 -1.47 12.87
N ARG A 69 -2.49 -2.72 12.74
CA ARG A 69 -3.25 -3.43 13.77
C ARG A 69 -4.50 -2.67 14.27
N LEU A 70 -5.18 -1.98 13.35
CA LEU A 70 -6.53 -1.46 13.59
C LEU A 70 -7.57 -2.57 13.37
N VAL A 71 -7.21 -3.55 12.57
CA VAL A 71 -7.95 -4.80 12.35
C VAL A 71 -6.97 -5.95 12.55
N GLU A 72 -7.30 -6.92 13.40
CA GLU A 72 -6.43 -8.09 13.65
C GLU A 72 -6.34 -8.95 12.38
N PRO A 73 -5.13 -9.41 11.99
CA PRO A 73 -4.95 -10.33 10.87
C PRO A 73 -5.53 -11.71 11.20
N THR A 74 -5.81 -12.49 10.17
CA THR A 74 -6.10 -13.92 10.30
C THR A 74 -4.80 -14.70 10.47
N SER A 75 -3.74 -14.32 9.73
CA SER A 75 -2.39 -14.87 9.84
C SER A 75 -1.35 -13.92 9.24
N GLY A 76 -0.07 -14.28 9.38
CA GLY A 76 1.06 -13.47 8.93
C GLY A 76 1.44 -12.39 9.94
N HIS A 77 2.47 -11.60 9.61
CA HIS A 77 3.02 -10.63 10.54
C HIS A 77 3.38 -9.30 9.86
N THR A 78 3.28 -8.21 10.65
CA THR A 78 3.90 -6.92 10.34
C THR A 78 4.98 -6.64 11.36
N TYR A 79 6.23 -6.55 10.90
CA TYR A 79 7.41 -6.31 11.71
C TYR A 79 7.78 -4.84 11.70
N TYR A 80 7.99 -4.25 12.88
CA TYR A 80 8.37 -2.87 13.01
C TYR A 80 9.87 -2.73 13.24
N ARG A 81 10.55 -1.96 12.38
CA ARG A 81 12.00 -1.70 12.39
C ARG A 81 12.86 -2.97 12.56
N PRO A 82 12.67 -4.01 11.73
CA PRO A 82 13.56 -5.14 11.73
C PRO A 82 14.96 -4.72 11.27
N THR A 83 16.00 -5.28 11.89
CA THR A 83 17.38 -5.03 11.42
C THR A 83 17.63 -5.67 10.05
N PRO A 84 18.64 -5.24 9.28
CA PRO A 84 18.98 -5.86 7.99
C PRO A 84 19.22 -7.38 8.09
N GLU A 85 19.84 -7.84 9.17
CA GLU A 85 20.06 -9.27 9.43
C GLU A 85 18.75 -10.02 9.64
N VAL A 86 17.84 -9.44 10.44
CA VAL A 86 16.50 -10.00 10.66
C VAL A 86 15.69 -10.02 9.36
N MET A 87 15.82 -8.99 8.51
CA MET A 87 15.18 -8.97 7.19
C MET A 87 15.67 -10.12 6.31
N GLY A 88 17.00 -10.34 6.20
CA GLY A 88 17.56 -11.46 5.44
C GLY A 88 17.11 -12.83 5.97
N ARG A 89 17.00 -12.97 7.30
CA ARG A 89 16.49 -14.20 7.91
C ARG A 89 15.00 -14.40 7.64
N LEU A 90 14.16 -13.36 7.76
CA LEU A 90 12.74 -13.43 7.42
C LEU A 90 12.55 -13.88 5.98
N ASP A 91 13.25 -13.26 5.02
CA ASP A 91 13.14 -13.61 3.60
C ASP A 91 13.53 -15.07 3.35
N SER A 92 14.60 -15.56 3.98
CA SER A 92 15.04 -16.95 3.87
C SER A 92 14.02 -17.93 4.50
N LEU A 93 13.47 -17.61 5.68
CA LEU A 93 12.50 -18.44 6.37
C LEU A 93 11.17 -18.53 5.60
N TYR A 94 10.65 -17.41 5.13
CA TYR A 94 9.42 -17.41 4.32
C TYR A 94 9.62 -18.11 2.97
N ALA A 95 10.78 -17.98 2.34
CA ALA A 95 11.12 -18.74 1.13
C ALA A 95 11.17 -20.26 1.38
N SER A 96 11.72 -20.69 2.53
CA SER A 96 11.83 -22.13 2.87
C SER A 96 10.48 -22.78 3.22
N LEU A 97 9.53 -21.99 3.77
CA LEU A 97 8.20 -22.48 4.15
C LEU A 97 7.23 -22.51 2.96
N GLY A 98 7.55 -21.80 1.87
CA GLY A 98 6.65 -21.63 0.72
C GLY A 98 5.38 -20.86 1.07
N ASP A 99 4.54 -20.61 0.08
CA ASP A 99 3.17 -20.16 0.30
C ASP A 99 2.33 -21.36 0.75
N ASP A 100 2.31 -21.63 2.06
CA ASP A 100 1.48 -22.70 2.62
C ASP A 100 0.01 -22.28 2.48
N ASN A 101 -0.59 -22.65 1.34
CA ASN A 101 -1.98 -22.42 0.98
C ASN A 101 -2.95 -23.26 1.81
N GLY A 102 -2.67 -23.47 3.10
CA GLY A 102 -3.60 -24.18 4.00
C GLY A 102 -3.75 -25.67 3.70
N SER A 103 -2.84 -26.27 2.93
CA SER A 103 -2.79 -27.72 2.79
C SER A 103 -2.32 -28.31 4.11
N ALA A 104 -3.12 -29.21 4.67
CA ALA A 104 -2.88 -29.92 5.92
C ALA A 104 -1.72 -30.93 5.79
N HIS A 105 -0.54 -30.47 5.40
CA HIS A 105 0.68 -31.27 5.47
C HIS A 105 1.27 -31.16 6.88
N LYS A 106 1.52 -32.29 7.51
CA LYS A 106 2.24 -32.34 8.78
C LYS A 106 3.60 -31.65 8.59
N PRO A 107 3.96 -30.69 9.46
CA PRO A 107 5.24 -29.99 9.34
C PRO A 107 6.40 -30.99 9.39
N THR A 108 7.33 -30.87 8.47
CA THR A 108 8.59 -31.61 8.51
C THR A 108 9.46 -31.06 9.65
N ALA A 109 10.48 -31.81 10.09
CA ALA A 109 11.38 -31.34 11.14
C ALA A 109 12.02 -29.98 10.79
N THR A 110 12.37 -29.78 9.52
CA THR A 110 12.93 -28.51 9.00
C THR A 110 11.93 -27.37 9.06
N SER A 111 10.66 -27.62 8.70
CA SER A 111 9.61 -26.60 8.80
C SER A 111 9.27 -26.26 10.25
N SER A 112 9.38 -27.19 11.17
CA SER A 112 9.17 -26.95 12.62
C SER A 112 10.23 -26.00 13.21
N ALA A 113 11.51 -26.16 12.84
CA ALA A 113 12.57 -25.27 13.27
C ALA A 113 12.41 -23.85 12.70
N ALA A 114 12.05 -23.74 11.41
CA ALA A 114 11.79 -22.46 10.76
C ALA A 114 10.59 -21.72 11.39
N LEU A 115 9.52 -22.43 11.73
CA LEU A 115 8.35 -21.85 12.41
C LEU A 115 8.70 -21.36 13.82
N LYS A 116 9.52 -22.09 14.57
CA LYS A 116 9.97 -21.66 15.90
C LYS A 116 10.80 -20.38 15.81
N GLU A 117 11.73 -20.30 14.87
CA GLU A 117 12.54 -19.11 14.65
C GLU A 117 11.67 -17.90 14.23
N LEU A 118 10.69 -18.11 13.34
CA LEU A 118 9.72 -17.05 13.00
C LEU A 118 8.94 -16.55 14.21
N ASP A 119 8.54 -17.45 15.12
CA ASP A 119 7.84 -17.06 16.35
C ASP A 119 8.74 -16.24 17.28
N GLU A 120 10.02 -16.57 17.41
CA GLU A 120 11.01 -15.80 18.16
C GLU A 120 11.21 -14.39 17.58
N ILE A 121 11.38 -14.27 16.27
CA ILE A 121 11.47 -12.97 15.57
C ILE A 121 10.17 -12.20 15.73
N ALA A 122 9.01 -12.86 15.58
CA ALA A 122 7.70 -12.24 15.75
C ALA A 122 7.48 -11.71 17.17
N ALA A 123 7.94 -12.43 18.20
CA ALA A 123 7.87 -11.99 19.59
C ALA A 123 8.63 -10.67 19.81
N GLN A 124 9.72 -10.46 19.07
CA GLN A 124 10.56 -9.27 19.22
C GLN A 124 10.12 -8.10 18.33
N TYR A 125 9.69 -8.34 17.10
CA TYR A 125 9.46 -7.28 16.08
C TYR A 125 8.02 -7.13 15.63
N SER A 126 7.16 -8.17 15.76
CA SER A 126 5.81 -8.12 15.23
C SER A 126 4.89 -7.21 16.05
N LEU A 127 4.13 -6.35 15.36
CA LEU A 127 3.08 -5.54 15.95
C LEU A 127 1.99 -6.39 16.61
N TYR A 128 1.70 -7.57 16.05
CA TYR A 128 0.62 -8.44 16.53
C TYR A 128 0.95 -9.18 17.82
N ARG A 129 2.24 -9.27 18.19
CA ARG A 129 2.70 -9.84 19.46
C ARG A 129 2.90 -8.79 20.56
N ARG A 130 2.67 -7.49 20.26
CA ARG A 130 2.82 -6.41 21.25
C ARG A 130 1.61 -6.34 22.19
N ASN A 131 1.89 -6.13 23.47
CA ASN A 131 0.84 -5.83 24.44
C ASN A 131 0.25 -4.41 24.22
N GLN A 132 -0.86 -4.11 24.86
CA GLN A 132 -1.57 -2.83 24.70
C GLN A 132 -0.71 -1.60 25.00
N ARG A 133 0.16 -1.67 26.02
CA ARG A 133 1.07 -0.55 26.38
C ARG A 133 2.05 -0.25 25.26
N LYS A 134 2.76 -1.28 24.74
CA LYS A 134 3.70 -1.13 23.62
C LYS A 134 2.99 -0.71 22.34
N MET A 135 1.77 -1.23 22.08
CA MET A 135 0.96 -0.79 20.94
C MET A 135 0.58 0.68 21.04
N ARG A 136 0.27 1.19 22.23
CA ARG A 136 -0.02 2.62 22.41
C ARG A 136 1.18 3.49 22.02
N GLU A 137 2.38 3.12 22.43
CA GLU A 137 3.62 3.83 22.04
C GLU A 137 3.81 3.79 20.51
N LEU A 138 3.64 2.61 19.87
CA LEU A 138 3.79 2.44 18.42
C LEU A 138 2.71 3.19 17.62
N ARG A 139 1.50 3.33 18.15
CA ARG A 139 0.46 4.16 17.53
C ARG A 139 0.83 5.64 17.43
N GLY A 140 1.72 6.13 18.30
CA GLY A 140 2.30 7.47 18.15
C GLY A 140 3.22 7.59 16.94
N ARG A 141 3.91 6.51 16.57
CA ARG A 141 4.87 6.47 15.46
C ARG A 141 4.25 6.07 14.12
N LEU A 142 3.16 5.33 14.16
CA LEU A 142 2.47 4.76 12.99
C LEU A 142 1.05 5.32 12.96
N GLN A 143 0.76 6.16 11.99
CA GLN A 143 -0.49 6.90 11.90
C GLN A 143 -1.27 6.58 10.63
N ILE A 144 -2.54 6.98 10.57
CA ILE A 144 -3.41 6.84 9.40
C ILE A 144 -4.19 8.12 9.14
N VAL A 145 -4.30 8.48 7.87
CA VAL A 145 -5.26 9.44 7.35
C VAL A 145 -6.33 8.66 6.60
N PHE A 146 -7.58 8.77 7.05
CA PHE A 146 -8.70 8.02 6.50
C PHE A 146 -9.24 8.64 5.21
N GLN A 147 -9.89 7.82 4.40
CA GLN A 147 -10.51 8.17 3.12
C GLN A 147 -11.57 9.26 3.24
N ASP A 148 -12.43 9.18 4.25
CA ASP A 148 -13.51 10.14 4.46
C ASP A 148 -13.15 11.13 5.58
N PRO A 149 -12.83 12.38 5.23
CA PRO A 149 -12.54 13.41 6.23
C PRO A 149 -13.77 13.83 7.05
N PHE A 150 -15.00 13.55 6.56
CA PHE A 150 -16.23 13.91 7.26
C PHE A 150 -16.48 12.98 8.46
N SER A 151 -16.36 11.69 8.26
CA SER A 151 -16.58 10.70 9.32
C SER A 151 -15.39 10.55 10.27
N SER A 152 -14.19 11.00 9.85
CA SER A 152 -12.97 10.86 10.65
C SER A 152 -12.77 11.93 11.71
N LEU A 153 -13.48 13.05 11.63
CA LEU A 153 -13.40 14.17 12.57
C LEU A 153 -14.70 14.28 13.37
N SER A 154 -14.59 14.37 14.70
CA SER A 154 -15.77 14.57 15.56
C SER A 154 -16.40 15.95 15.29
N PRO A 155 -17.67 16.03 14.85
CA PRO A 155 -18.32 17.30 14.55
C PRO A 155 -18.62 18.15 15.81
N ARG A 156 -18.45 17.57 17.01
CA ARG A 156 -18.71 18.19 18.31
C ARG A 156 -17.48 18.76 18.99
N MET A 157 -16.28 18.52 18.41
CA MET A 157 -15.01 18.99 18.95
C MET A 157 -14.50 20.16 18.10
N LEU A 158 -13.90 21.14 18.74
CA LEU A 158 -13.19 22.21 18.06
C LEU A 158 -11.95 21.65 17.34
N VAL A 159 -11.49 22.30 16.27
CA VAL A 159 -10.29 21.89 15.53
C VAL A 159 -9.07 21.74 16.44
N ARG A 160 -8.88 22.66 17.43
CA ARG A 160 -7.82 22.56 18.43
C ARG A 160 -7.89 21.26 19.23
N GLU A 161 -9.08 20.81 19.56
CA GLU A 161 -9.31 19.59 20.32
C GLU A 161 -9.07 18.34 19.46
N VAL A 162 -9.58 18.35 18.22
CA VAL A 162 -9.38 17.26 17.26
C VAL A 162 -7.89 17.02 16.98
N VAL A 163 -7.12 18.08 16.72
CA VAL A 163 -5.67 17.97 16.43
C VAL A 163 -4.87 17.71 17.70
N GLY A 164 -5.31 18.24 18.84
CA GLY A 164 -4.69 18.07 20.15
C GLY A 164 -4.98 16.73 20.85
N GLU A 165 -6.06 16.03 20.48
CA GLU A 165 -6.49 14.77 21.08
C GLU A 165 -5.37 13.71 21.19
N PRO A 166 -4.57 13.43 20.12
CA PRO A 166 -3.46 12.49 20.23
C PRO A 166 -2.43 12.90 21.28
N LEU A 167 -2.11 14.20 21.37
CA LEU A 167 -1.16 14.73 22.36
C LEU A 167 -1.68 14.56 23.80
N GLU A 168 -2.98 14.70 23.99
CA GLU A 168 -3.62 14.51 25.29
C GLU A 168 -3.65 13.03 25.68
N ILE A 169 -4.09 12.14 24.77
CA ILE A 169 -4.13 10.69 24.99
C ILE A 169 -2.74 10.14 25.32
N HIS A 170 -1.70 10.64 24.69
CA HIS A 170 -0.31 10.22 24.92
C HIS A 170 0.39 11.00 26.03
N HIS A 171 -0.31 11.90 26.72
CA HIS A 171 0.22 12.75 27.81
C HIS A 171 1.49 13.52 27.41
N THR A 172 1.55 14.02 26.19
CA THR A 172 2.72 14.73 25.66
C THR A 172 2.70 16.18 26.09
N GLY A 173 3.67 16.59 26.91
CA GLY A 173 3.84 17.97 27.34
C GLY A 173 2.73 18.56 28.20
N THR A 174 2.90 19.84 28.57
CA THR A 174 1.90 20.66 29.27
C THR A 174 0.78 21.10 28.32
N ARG A 175 -0.33 21.62 28.88
CA ARG A 175 -1.42 22.18 28.08
C ARG A 175 -0.94 23.29 27.11
N ARG A 176 -0.07 24.19 27.60
CA ARG A 176 0.48 25.29 26.79
C ARG A 176 1.34 24.77 25.62
N GLU A 177 2.17 23.78 25.87
CA GLU A 177 2.99 23.15 24.83
C GLU A 177 2.13 22.43 23.79
N ARG A 178 1.06 21.76 24.20
CA ARG A 178 0.10 21.13 23.28
C ARG A 178 -0.62 22.17 22.41
N ASP A 179 -1.10 23.27 23.01
CA ASP A 179 -1.77 24.34 22.26
C ASP A 179 -0.82 24.98 21.24
N GLN A 180 0.45 25.20 21.62
CA GLN A 180 1.49 25.71 20.71
C GLN A 180 1.74 24.71 19.57
N ARG A 181 1.87 23.42 19.88
CA ARG A 181 2.08 22.37 18.88
C ARG A 181 0.92 22.27 17.89
N VAL A 182 -0.33 22.37 18.37
CA VAL A 182 -1.52 22.38 17.50
C VAL A 182 -1.49 23.58 16.54
N LEU A 183 -1.10 24.75 17.01
CA LEU A 183 -0.95 25.94 16.18
C LEU A 183 0.08 25.71 15.05
N GLU A 184 1.27 25.21 15.40
CA GLU A 184 2.32 24.87 14.43
C GLU A 184 1.84 23.87 13.36
N LEU A 185 1.11 22.84 13.79
CA LEU A 185 0.57 21.83 12.90
C LEU A 185 -0.44 22.41 11.91
N LEU A 186 -1.34 23.30 12.36
CA LEU A 186 -2.26 23.97 11.45
C LEU A 186 -1.53 24.84 10.43
N GLN A 187 -0.50 25.57 10.83
CA GLN A 187 0.32 26.35 9.92
C GLN A 187 1.07 25.47 8.91
N GLN A 188 1.60 24.31 9.35
CA GLN A 188 2.26 23.34 8.46
C GLN A 188 1.34 22.82 7.36
N VAL A 189 0.05 22.67 7.63
CA VAL A 189 -0.93 22.23 6.61
C VAL A 189 -1.61 23.41 5.89
N GLY A 190 -1.16 24.65 6.11
CA GLY A 190 -1.67 25.87 5.45
C GLY A 190 -3.05 26.31 5.95
N LEU A 191 -3.34 26.10 7.24
CA LEU A 191 -4.52 26.61 7.93
C LEU A 191 -4.15 27.81 8.82
N ASN A 192 -5.09 28.75 8.98
CA ASN A 192 -4.89 29.95 9.79
C ASN A 192 -5.08 29.67 11.29
N PRO A 193 -4.44 30.45 12.19
CA PRO A 193 -4.62 30.35 13.65
C PRO A 193 -6.09 30.47 14.11
N GLU A 194 -6.89 31.29 13.45
CA GLU A 194 -8.31 31.50 13.74
C GLU A 194 -9.14 30.21 13.62
N HIS A 195 -8.65 29.27 12.81
CA HIS A 195 -9.31 27.98 12.58
C HIS A 195 -9.31 27.08 13.83
N LEU A 196 -8.48 27.35 14.84
CA LEU A 196 -8.45 26.61 16.11
C LEU A 196 -9.82 26.54 16.81
N TRP A 197 -10.60 27.64 16.69
CA TRP A 197 -11.85 27.83 17.44
C TRP A 197 -13.09 27.49 16.65
N ARG A 198 -12.93 26.90 15.46
CA ARG A 198 -14.05 26.48 14.60
C ARG A 198 -14.31 24.97 14.74
N PHE A 199 -15.51 24.57 14.38
CA PHE A 199 -15.89 23.16 14.29
C PHE A 199 -15.60 22.59 12.89
N PRO A 200 -15.32 21.27 12.77
CA PRO A 200 -15.04 20.64 11.48
C PRO A 200 -16.11 20.86 10.41
N HIS A 201 -17.37 20.98 10.78
CA HIS A 201 -18.47 21.20 9.83
C HIS A 201 -18.44 22.58 9.14
N GLU A 202 -17.69 23.55 9.66
CA GLU A 202 -17.53 24.88 9.10
C GLU A 202 -16.45 24.95 7.99
N PHE A 203 -15.81 23.83 7.66
CA PHE A 203 -14.70 23.73 6.72
C PHE A 203 -15.09 23.01 5.44
N SER A 204 -14.44 23.38 4.33
CA SER A 204 -14.51 22.63 3.07
C SER A 204 -13.88 21.23 3.21
N GLY A 205 -14.18 20.33 2.27
CA GLY A 205 -13.59 18.97 2.27
C GLY A 205 -12.06 18.97 2.29
N GLY A 206 -11.43 19.83 1.51
CA GLY A 206 -9.96 19.96 1.48
C GLY A 206 -9.38 20.52 2.77
N GLN A 207 -10.07 21.47 3.41
CA GLN A 207 -9.65 21.98 4.72
C GLN A 207 -9.78 20.90 5.82
N ARG A 208 -10.86 20.10 5.80
CA ARG A 208 -11.02 18.96 6.72
C ARG A 208 -9.92 17.92 6.53
N GLN A 209 -9.56 17.65 5.27
CA GLN A 209 -8.44 16.76 4.98
C GLN A 209 -7.13 17.26 5.57
N ARG A 210 -6.85 18.58 5.48
CA ARG A 210 -5.69 19.21 6.12
C ARG A 210 -5.73 19.08 7.65
N ILE A 211 -6.90 19.22 8.28
CA ILE A 211 -7.08 18.98 9.73
C ILE A 211 -6.75 17.52 10.07
N GLY A 212 -7.23 16.55 9.26
CA GLY A 212 -6.91 15.13 9.43
C GLY A 212 -5.42 14.83 9.32
N ILE A 213 -4.72 15.48 8.36
CA ILE A 213 -3.27 15.39 8.22
C ILE A 213 -2.56 16.02 9.43
N ALA A 214 -2.98 17.20 9.88
CA ALA A 214 -2.43 17.85 11.08
C ALA A 214 -2.55 16.95 12.33
N ARG A 215 -3.73 16.31 12.52
CA ARG A 215 -3.95 15.34 13.59
C ARG A 215 -2.98 14.16 13.50
N ALA A 216 -2.77 13.59 12.33
CA ALA A 216 -1.85 12.47 12.13
C ALA A 216 -0.40 12.86 12.45
N LEU A 217 -0.01 14.11 12.22
CA LEU A 217 1.34 14.65 12.49
C LEU A 217 1.59 15.01 13.95
N ALA A 218 0.56 15.02 14.80
CA ALA A 218 0.63 15.52 16.18
C ALA A 218 1.78 14.88 16.99
N LEU A 219 1.92 13.57 16.90
CA LEU A 219 2.89 12.77 17.65
C LEU A 219 4.23 12.56 16.92
N ARG A 220 4.50 13.30 15.84
CA ARG A 220 5.72 13.17 15.01
C ARG A 220 5.91 11.72 14.55
N PRO A 221 5.00 11.18 13.75
CA PRO A 221 5.06 9.80 13.27
C PRO A 221 6.27 9.55 12.40
N GLU A 222 6.67 8.29 12.29
CA GLU A 222 7.68 7.82 11.34
C GLU A 222 7.04 7.39 10.02
N MET A 223 5.80 6.91 10.09
CA MET A 223 5.05 6.44 8.92
C MET A 223 3.57 6.82 9.02
N ILE A 224 2.99 7.17 7.88
CA ILE A 224 1.55 7.43 7.75
C ILE A 224 0.98 6.56 6.62
N VAL A 225 -0.08 5.82 6.92
CA VAL A 225 -0.93 5.21 5.90
C VAL A 225 -1.91 6.27 5.42
N LEU A 226 -1.87 6.57 4.13
CA LEU A 226 -2.75 7.54 3.47
C LEU A 226 -3.80 6.77 2.67
N ASP A 227 -4.97 6.57 3.27
CA ASP A 227 -6.06 5.78 2.66
C ASP A 227 -6.93 6.70 1.80
N GLU A 228 -6.69 6.71 0.49
CA GLU A 228 -7.36 7.54 -0.51
C GLU A 228 -7.47 9.04 -0.11
N PRO A 229 -6.38 9.72 0.27
CA PRO A 229 -6.43 11.01 0.95
C PRO A 229 -6.98 12.16 0.08
N THR A 230 -7.25 11.92 -1.19
CA THR A 230 -7.68 12.95 -2.16
C THR A 230 -8.90 12.55 -2.99
N SER A 231 -9.51 11.38 -2.75
CA SER A 231 -10.57 10.82 -3.62
C SER A 231 -11.86 11.66 -3.65
N ALA A 232 -12.16 12.36 -2.56
CA ALA A 232 -13.37 13.17 -2.41
C ALA A 232 -13.14 14.67 -2.70
N LEU A 233 -12.02 15.05 -3.33
CA LEU A 233 -11.60 16.43 -3.54
C LEU A 233 -11.51 16.77 -5.03
N ASP A 234 -11.78 18.04 -5.36
CA ASP A 234 -11.53 18.55 -6.69
C ASP A 234 -10.04 18.57 -7.05
N VAL A 235 -9.72 18.61 -8.34
CA VAL A 235 -8.35 18.47 -8.87
C VAL A 235 -7.39 19.52 -8.30
N SER A 236 -7.86 20.76 -8.12
CA SER A 236 -7.01 21.84 -7.62
C SER A 236 -6.65 21.66 -6.14
N VAL A 237 -7.62 21.28 -5.32
CA VAL A 237 -7.43 20.99 -3.89
C VAL A 237 -6.61 19.71 -3.72
N GLN A 238 -6.84 18.70 -4.58
CA GLN A 238 -6.03 17.49 -4.63
C GLN A 238 -4.54 17.82 -4.80
N ALA A 239 -4.18 18.65 -5.79
CA ALA A 239 -2.80 19.05 -6.03
C ALA A 239 -2.19 19.76 -4.80
N GLN A 240 -2.95 20.60 -4.10
CA GLN A 240 -2.49 21.28 -2.90
C GLN A 240 -2.19 20.27 -1.75
N ILE A 241 -3.06 19.29 -1.53
CA ILE A 241 -2.83 18.23 -0.52
C ILE A 241 -1.58 17.41 -0.84
N LEU A 242 -1.39 17.03 -2.11
CA LEU A 242 -0.20 16.28 -2.53
C LEU A 242 1.09 17.07 -2.32
N ASN A 243 1.09 18.37 -2.61
CA ASN A 243 2.24 19.25 -2.37
C ASN A 243 2.54 19.39 -0.86
N ILE A 244 1.51 19.49 -0.01
CA ILE A 244 1.67 19.47 1.44
C ILE A 244 2.33 18.16 1.89
N LEU A 245 1.84 17.01 1.44
CA LEU A 245 2.38 15.69 1.81
C LEU A 245 3.83 15.52 1.36
N LYS A 246 4.19 15.95 0.13
CA LYS A 246 5.58 15.93 -0.34
C LYS A 246 6.49 16.78 0.53
N ARG A 247 6.13 18.04 0.77
CA ARG A 247 6.90 18.94 1.61
C ARG A 247 7.11 18.35 3.02
N LEU A 248 6.06 17.82 3.64
CA LEU A 248 6.14 17.18 4.96
C LEU A 248 7.06 15.94 4.94
N GLN A 249 7.06 15.17 3.85
CA GLN A 249 7.98 14.05 3.67
C GLN A 249 9.43 14.53 3.60
N ASP A 250 9.71 15.54 2.80
CA ASP A 250 11.06 16.09 2.61
C ASP A 250 11.60 16.72 3.90
N GLU A 251 10.75 17.46 4.63
CA GLU A 251 11.14 18.17 5.86
C GLU A 251 11.29 17.24 7.08
N GLN A 252 10.49 16.14 7.16
CA GLN A 252 10.39 15.30 8.36
C GLN A 252 10.85 13.85 8.14
N GLY A 253 11.24 13.47 6.91
CA GLY A 253 11.68 12.10 6.60
C GLY A 253 10.58 11.06 6.70
N LEU A 254 9.31 11.45 6.52
CA LEU A 254 8.15 10.57 6.68
C LEU A 254 8.12 9.45 5.65
N ALA A 255 7.78 8.25 6.09
CA ALA A 255 7.43 7.14 5.20
C ALA A 255 5.92 7.14 4.94
N TYR A 256 5.51 6.86 3.69
CA TYR A 256 4.10 6.78 3.33
C TYR A 256 3.74 5.42 2.70
N LEU A 257 2.61 4.85 3.13
CA LEU A 257 1.87 3.88 2.33
C LEU A 257 0.67 4.63 1.72
N PHE A 258 0.80 4.97 0.43
CA PHE A 258 -0.15 5.79 -0.29
C PHE A 258 -1.15 4.91 -1.06
N ILE A 259 -2.36 4.77 -0.54
CA ILE A 259 -3.44 3.99 -1.16
C ILE A 259 -4.24 4.89 -2.08
N SER A 260 -4.37 4.53 -3.34
CA SER A 260 -5.21 5.26 -4.29
C SER A 260 -5.63 4.38 -5.47
N HIS A 261 -6.75 4.72 -6.08
CA HIS A 261 -7.17 4.18 -7.37
C HIS A 261 -6.79 5.13 -8.54
N HIS A 262 -6.32 6.34 -8.26
CA HIS A 262 -5.85 7.30 -9.26
C HIS A 262 -4.35 7.10 -9.56
N LEU A 263 -4.05 6.37 -10.63
CA LEU A 263 -2.67 6.01 -11.01
C LEU A 263 -1.78 7.21 -11.34
N SER A 264 -2.33 8.30 -11.91
CA SER A 264 -1.58 9.54 -12.15
C SER A 264 -1.07 10.18 -10.86
N VAL A 265 -1.87 10.15 -9.79
CA VAL A 265 -1.49 10.63 -8.47
C VAL A 265 -0.41 9.73 -7.86
N VAL A 266 -0.59 8.42 -7.96
CA VAL A 266 0.40 7.44 -7.48
C VAL A 266 1.73 7.62 -8.19
N ARG A 267 1.73 7.83 -9.51
CA ARG A 267 2.95 8.12 -10.29
C ARG A 267 3.69 9.36 -9.76
N ALA A 268 2.94 10.41 -9.39
CA ALA A 268 3.52 11.66 -8.90
C ALA A 268 4.06 11.56 -7.46
N MET A 269 3.50 10.67 -6.63
CA MET A 269 3.80 10.59 -5.21
C MET A 269 4.75 9.45 -4.83
N SER A 270 4.72 8.33 -5.57
CA SER A 270 5.32 7.10 -5.12
C SER A 270 6.66 6.83 -5.79
N ARG A 271 7.61 6.28 -5.03
CA ARG A 271 8.88 5.78 -5.53
C ARG A 271 8.76 4.34 -6.09
N ARG A 272 7.89 3.56 -5.47
CA ARG A 272 7.59 2.16 -5.83
C ARG A 272 6.08 1.95 -5.74
N VAL A 273 5.56 1.08 -6.60
CA VAL A 273 4.12 0.78 -6.68
C VAL A 273 3.90 -0.71 -6.47
N VAL A 274 2.90 -1.03 -5.68
CA VAL A 274 2.37 -2.37 -5.43
C VAL A 274 0.96 -2.45 -6.01
N VAL A 275 0.73 -3.37 -6.93
CA VAL A 275 -0.56 -3.57 -7.60
C VAL A 275 -1.28 -4.74 -6.94
N MET A 276 -2.49 -4.49 -6.44
CA MET A 276 -3.34 -5.50 -5.81
C MET A 276 -4.56 -5.85 -6.67
N TYR A 277 -4.87 -7.15 -6.73
CA TYR A 277 -6.09 -7.69 -7.32
C TYR A 277 -6.69 -8.78 -6.43
N LEU A 278 -7.97 -8.66 -6.07
CA LEU A 278 -8.70 -9.61 -5.20
C LEU A 278 -7.89 -10.11 -3.99
N GLY A 279 -7.33 -9.19 -3.21
CA GLY A 279 -6.61 -9.51 -1.98
C GLY A 279 -5.16 -9.96 -2.16
N LYS A 280 -4.64 -10.06 -3.40
CA LYS A 280 -3.26 -10.48 -3.68
C LYS A 280 -2.47 -9.40 -4.38
N VAL A 281 -1.16 -9.37 -4.14
CA VAL A 281 -0.20 -8.56 -4.93
C VAL A 281 0.04 -9.31 -6.24
N VAL A 282 -0.15 -8.63 -7.36
CA VAL A 282 0.06 -9.20 -8.70
C VAL A 282 1.32 -8.65 -9.38
N GLU A 283 1.74 -7.44 -9.02
CA GLU A 283 2.95 -6.81 -9.55
C GLU A 283 3.49 -5.77 -8.57
N THR A 284 4.80 -5.66 -8.45
CA THR A 284 5.47 -4.58 -7.72
C THR A 284 6.73 -4.15 -8.46
N ALA A 285 6.93 -2.84 -8.61
CA ALA A 285 8.09 -2.29 -9.29
C ALA A 285 8.39 -0.86 -8.83
N PRO A 286 9.59 -0.33 -9.11
CA PRO A 286 9.84 1.11 -9.12
C PRO A 286 8.82 1.80 -10.02
N THR A 287 8.38 2.99 -9.65
CA THR A 287 7.29 3.69 -10.35
C THR A 287 7.55 3.83 -11.84
N ASP A 288 8.74 4.32 -12.23
CA ASP A 288 9.07 4.50 -13.65
C ASP A 288 9.09 3.16 -14.39
N GLY A 289 9.57 2.08 -13.76
CA GLY A 289 9.56 0.74 -14.31
C GLY A 289 8.15 0.21 -14.57
N LEU A 290 7.24 0.37 -13.60
CA LEU A 290 5.85 -0.05 -13.73
C LEU A 290 5.11 0.70 -14.85
N PHE A 291 5.32 2.02 -14.95
CA PHE A 291 4.63 2.85 -15.93
C PHE A 291 5.21 2.72 -17.35
N SER A 292 6.51 2.42 -17.47
CA SER A 292 7.15 2.21 -18.78
C SER A 292 6.98 0.77 -19.31
N ARG A 293 7.02 -0.23 -18.42
CA ARG A 293 6.97 -1.64 -18.77
C ARG A 293 6.09 -2.44 -17.79
N PRO A 294 4.77 -2.25 -17.79
CA PRO A 294 3.87 -3.08 -16.98
C PRO A 294 3.91 -4.53 -17.50
N LEU A 295 4.08 -5.49 -16.60
CA LEU A 295 4.22 -6.89 -16.96
C LEU A 295 2.88 -7.65 -16.82
N HIS A 296 2.20 -7.49 -15.68
CA HIS A 296 0.94 -8.20 -15.46
C HIS A 296 -0.18 -7.66 -16.37
N PRO A 297 -0.97 -8.51 -17.07
CA PRO A 297 -2.04 -8.04 -17.95
C PRO A 297 -3.08 -7.14 -17.25
N TYR A 298 -3.32 -7.35 -15.96
CA TYR A 298 -4.17 -6.45 -15.15
C TYR A 298 -3.55 -5.05 -15.01
N THR A 299 -2.25 -4.95 -14.73
CA THR A 299 -1.53 -3.67 -14.64
C THR A 299 -1.57 -2.95 -15.98
N GLN A 300 -1.39 -3.67 -17.09
CA GLN A 300 -1.50 -3.11 -18.44
C GLN A 300 -2.88 -2.52 -18.69
N ALA A 301 -3.94 -3.23 -18.31
CA ALA A 301 -5.32 -2.75 -18.43
C ALA A 301 -5.56 -1.50 -17.57
N LEU A 302 -5.11 -1.51 -16.30
CA LEU A 302 -5.22 -0.36 -15.41
C LEU A 302 -4.51 0.89 -15.98
N LEU A 303 -3.28 0.72 -16.47
CA LEU A 303 -2.50 1.81 -17.03
C LEU A 303 -3.05 2.31 -18.37
N SER A 304 -3.68 1.43 -19.17
CA SER A 304 -4.32 1.80 -20.44
C SER A 304 -5.53 2.73 -20.24
N ALA A 305 -6.14 2.71 -19.05
CA ALA A 305 -7.29 3.53 -18.71
C ALA A 305 -6.93 4.96 -18.27
N ILE A 306 -5.62 5.28 -18.09
CA ILE A 306 -5.18 6.63 -17.72
C ILE A 306 -5.35 7.56 -18.92
N PRO A 307 -6.10 8.68 -18.78
CA PRO A 307 -6.20 9.68 -19.82
C PRO A 307 -4.84 10.29 -20.14
N ILE A 308 -4.48 10.35 -21.43
CA ILE A 308 -3.28 11.05 -21.89
C ILE A 308 -3.71 12.48 -22.25
N PRO A 309 -2.99 13.52 -21.76
CA PRO A 309 -3.33 14.91 -22.09
C PRO A 309 -3.13 15.26 -23.57
N ASP A 310 -2.40 14.42 -24.31
CA ASP A 310 -2.12 14.63 -25.75
C ASP A 310 -3.25 14.02 -26.62
N PRO A 311 -4.07 14.86 -27.28
CA PRO A 311 -5.16 14.39 -28.13
C PRO A 311 -4.69 13.69 -29.42
N THR A 312 -3.41 13.82 -29.78
CA THR A 312 -2.84 13.20 -30.98
C THR A 312 -2.43 11.75 -30.74
N THR A 313 -2.18 11.38 -29.49
CA THR A 313 -1.76 10.02 -29.13
C THR A 313 -2.97 9.11 -28.92
N LYS A 314 -3.29 8.28 -29.92
CA LYS A 314 -4.30 7.23 -29.81
C LYS A 314 -3.73 6.04 -29.03
N ARG A 315 -4.06 5.89 -27.75
CA ARG A 315 -3.77 4.68 -26.99
C ARG A 315 -5.00 3.77 -27.03
N GLU A 316 -4.83 2.54 -27.49
CA GLU A 316 -5.90 1.55 -27.38
C GLU A 316 -6.15 1.21 -25.91
N ARG A 317 -7.35 1.49 -25.44
CA ARG A 317 -7.79 1.13 -24.09
C ARG A 317 -8.05 -0.38 -24.05
N ILE A 318 -7.39 -1.09 -23.15
CA ILE A 318 -7.67 -2.49 -22.88
C ILE A 318 -8.95 -2.58 -22.05
N VAL A 319 -10.04 -3.01 -22.67
CA VAL A 319 -11.32 -3.21 -21.98
C VAL A 319 -11.33 -4.62 -21.43
N LEU A 320 -11.39 -4.74 -20.10
CA LEU A 320 -11.49 -6.02 -19.44
C LEU A 320 -12.93 -6.57 -19.56
N SER A 321 -13.06 -7.80 -20.00
CA SER A 321 -14.35 -8.50 -20.09
C SER A 321 -14.78 -9.06 -18.73
N GLY A 322 -16.09 -9.06 -18.46
CA GLY A 322 -16.68 -9.62 -17.25
C GLY A 322 -16.51 -8.76 -15.99
N ASP A 323 -17.25 -9.13 -14.96
CA ASP A 323 -17.26 -8.47 -13.67
C ASP A 323 -16.08 -8.92 -12.78
N VAL A 324 -15.78 -8.11 -11.76
CA VAL A 324 -14.80 -8.50 -10.73
C VAL A 324 -15.36 -9.67 -9.93
N PRO A 325 -14.65 -10.82 -9.87
CA PRO A 325 -15.13 -11.97 -9.10
C PRO A 325 -15.29 -11.64 -7.61
N SER A 326 -16.18 -12.38 -6.94
CA SER A 326 -16.43 -12.17 -5.52
C SER A 326 -15.21 -12.57 -4.66
N PRO A 327 -14.78 -11.74 -3.71
CA PRO A 327 -13.73 -12.10 -2.76
C PRO A 327 -14.15 -13.20 -1.77
N ALA A 328 -15.46 -13.54 -1.72
CA ALA A 328 -15.98 -14.65 -0.93
C ALA A 328 -15.79 -16.01 -1.64
N ALA A 329 -15.70 -15.98 -2.98
CA ALA A 329 -15.45 -17.18 -3.80
C ALA A 329 -14.42 -16.80 -4.89
N PRO A 330 -13.15 -16.55 -4.51
CA PRO A 330 -12.14 -16.17 -5.49
C PRO A 330 -11.87 -17.32 -6.45
N PRO A 331 -11.63 -17.03 -7.75
CA PRO A 331 -11.30 -18.05 -8.74
C PRO A 331 -10.05 -18.84 -8.33
N PRO A 332 -10.00 -20.16 -8.61
CA PRO A 332 -8.81 -20.97 -8.36
C PRO A 332 -7.64 -20.55 -9.26
N GLY A 333 -6.41 -20.85 -8.84
CA GLY A 333 -5.21 -20.47 -9.58
C GLY A 333 -5.02 -18.96 -9.61
N CYS A 334 -4.63 -18.39 -10.76
CA CYS A 334 -4.51 -16.95 -10.95
C CYS A 334 -5.88 -16.27 -10.81
N ARG A 335 -6.06 -15.41 -9.82
CA ARG A 335 -7.37 -14.75 -9.58
C ARG A 335 -7.85 -13.87 -10.72
N PHE A 336 -6.94 -13.43 -11.59
CA PHE A 336 -7.27 -12.62 -12.75
C PHE A 336 -7.62 -13.42 -14.01
N HIS A 337 -7.48 -14.75 -14.00
CA HIS A 337 -7.63 -15.58 -15.22
C HIS A 337 -8.98 -15.43 -15.91
N THR A 338 -10.06 -15.17 -15.18
CA THR A 338 -11.42 -15.00 -15.74
C THR A 338 -11.60 -13.73 -16.58
N ARG A 339 -10.70 -12.74 -16.41
CA ARG A 339 -10.71 -11.44 -17.11
C ARG A 339 -9.45 -11.21 -17.94
N CYS A 340 -8.51 -12.16 -17.94
CA CYS A 340 -7.21 -12.00 -18.55
C CYS A 340 -7.25 -12.21 -20.06
N PRO A 341 -6.86 -11.23 -20.91
CA PRO A 341 -6.80 -11.41 -22.35
C PRO A 341 -5.72 -12.42 -22.81
N ALA A 342 -4.75 -12.71 -21.94
CA ALA A 342 -3.64 -13.64 -22.19
C ALA A 342 -3.76 -14.92 -21.34
N VAL A 343 -4.98 -15.36 -21.02
CA VAL A 343 -5.22 -16.54 -20.19
C VAL A 343 -4.66 -17.81 -20.82
N MET A 344 -4.02 -18.65 -20.00
CA MET A 344 -3.49 -19.97 -20.38
C MET A 344 -4.17 -21.06 -19.54
N PRO A 345 -4.19 -22.34 -20.01
CA PRO A 345 -4.82 -23.45 -19.27
C PRO A 345 -4.31 -23.64 -17.83
N ILE A 346 -3.05 -23.29 -17.56
CA ILE A 346 -2.44 -23.37 -16.23
C ILE A 346 -3.02 -22.30 -15.27
N CYS A 347 -3.45 -21.15 -15.81
CA CYS A 347 -3.90 -20.02 -14.99
C CYS A 347 -5.15 -20.33 -14.14
N SER A 348 -6.00 -21.26 -14.57
CA SER A 348 -7.18 -21.69 -13.81
C SER A 348 -6.88 -22.77 -12.77
N LYS A 349 -5.67 -23.36 -12.76
CA LYS A 349 -5.31 -24.50 -11.93
C LYS A 349 -4.28 -24.19 -10.86
N VAL A 350 -3.29 -23.37 -11.21
CA VAL A 350 -2.13 -23.09 -10.38
C VAL A 350 -2.04 -21.59 -10.12
N GLU A 351 -1.80 -21.23 -8.86
CA GLU A 351 -1.52 -19.83 -8.51
C GLU A 351 -0.11 -19.47 -8.97
N PRO A 352 0.07 -18.33 -9.68
CA PRO A 352 1.40 -17.90 -10.10
C PRO A 352 2.22 -17.39 -8.91
N GLU A 353 3.47 -17.83 -8.84
CA GLU A 353 4.44 -17.30 -7.88
C GLU A 353 4.98 -15.94 -8.29
N MET A 354 5.43 -15.15 -7.30
CA MET A 354 6.05 -13.86 -7.52
C MET A 354 7.45 -14.06 -8.12
N THR A 355 7.62 -13.73 -9.39
CA THR A 355 8.87 -13.91 -10.17
C THR A 355 9.61 -12.58 -10.28
N ALA A 356 10.92 -12.59 -9.99
CA ALA A 356 11.79 -11.43 -10.16
C ALA A 356 12.13 -11.22 -11.65
N MET A 357 11.88 -10.00 -12.14
CA MET A 357 12.12 -9.60 -13.54
C MET A 357 13.29 -8.61 -13.68
N GLY A 358 14.09 -8.46 -12.62
CA GLY A 358 15.22 -7.52 -12.51
C GLY A 358 14.81 -6.14 -12.00
N LEU A 359 15.78 -5.36 -11.51
CA LEU A 359 15.62 -3.96 -11.08
C LEU A 359 14.49 -3.75 -10.05
N ASP A 360 14.38 -4.62 -9.05
CA ASP A 360 13.32 -4.60 -8.03
C ASP A 360 11.88 -4.69 -8.62
N HIS A 361 11.75 -5.28 -9.83
CA HIS A 361 10.49 -5.53 -10.51
C HIS A 361 10.08 -6.99 -10.35
N TYR A 362 8.91 -7.25 -9.78
CA TYR A 362 8.38 -8.58 -9.50
C TYR A 362 6.95 -8.70 -10.02
N VAL A 363 6.59 -9.86 -10.56
CA VAL A 363 5.27 -10.13 -11.15
C VAL A 363 4.78 -11.54 -10.83
N ALA A 364 3.52 -11.68 -10.42
CA ALA A 364 2.84 -12.96 -10.22
C ALA A 364 2.03 -13.32 -11.48
N CYS A 365 2.70 -13.86 -12.51
CA CYS A 365 2.06 -14.21 -13.77
C CYS A 365 2.77 -15.36 -14.48
N HIS A 366 2.00 -16.37 -14.92
CA HIS A 366 2.54 -17.53 -15.63
C HIS A 366 3.19 -17.22 -16.98
N LEU A 367 2.96 -16.05 -17.57
CA LEU A 367 3.68 -15.58 -18.75
C LEU A 367 5.19 -15.46 -18.51
N TYR A 368 5.61 -15.34 -17.24
CA TYR A 368 6.99 -15.11 -16.83
C TYR A 368 7.57 -16.21 -15.93
N SER A 369 6.83 -17.27 -15.66
CA SER A 369 7.24 -18.35 -14.75
C SER A 369 8.35 -19.28 -15.25
N SER A 370 8.86 -19.09 -16.50
CA SER A 370 10.00 -19.83 -17.02
C SER A 370 11.15 -18.88 -17.32
N PRO A 371 12.39 -19.11 -16.83
CA PRO A 371 13.55 -18.24 -17.11
C PRO A 371 13.81 -18.01 -18.61
N GLU A 372 13.48 -18.99 -19.45
CA GLU A 372 13.63 -18.91 -20.91
C GLU A 372 12.64 -17.95 -21.61
N LYS A 373 11.52 -17.58 -20.96
CA LYS A 373 10.51 -16.67 -21.51
C LYS A 373 10.62 -15.23 -21.00
N ALA A 374 11.57 -14.95 -20.12
CA ALA A 374 11.80 -13.62 -19.56
C ALA A 374 12.47 -12.64 -20.53
N ALA A 375 12.98 -13.11 -21.69
CA ALA A 375 13.51 -12.24 -22.74
C ALA A 375 12.35 -11.54 -23.47
N PRO A 376 12.38 -10.21 -23.68
CA PRO A 376 11.31 -9.46 -24.30
C PRO A 376 11.15 -9.86 -25.77
N LYS A 377 10.06 -10.53 -26.11
CA LYS A 377 9.58 -10.57 -27.48
C LYS A 377 9.02 -9.19 -27.79
N GLY A 378 9.82 -8.33 -28.43
CA GLY A 378 9.33 -7.03 -28.92
C GLY A 378 10.24 -5.82 -28.77
N ALA A 379 11.52 -5.99 -28.38
CA ALA A 379 12.48 -4.86 -28.41
C ALA A 379 13.21 -4.69 -29.76
N ALA A 380 12.87 -5.49 -30.78
CA ALA A 380 13.50 -5.38 -32.09
C ALA A 380 12.90 -4.30 -33.02
N GLY A 381 11.80 -3.66 -32.60
CA GLY A 381 11.13 -2.64 -33.44
C GLY A 381 11.34 -1.18 -32.99
N ALA A 382 11.89 -0.93 -31.79
CA ALA A 382 12.00 0.42 -31.25
C ALA A 382 13.43 1.00 -31.27
N LEU A 383 14.44 0.22 -31.64
CA LEU A 383 15.85 0.66 -31.74
C LEU A 383 16.29 0.99 -33.16
N ALA A 384 15.45 0.78 -34.19
CA ALA A 384 15.76 1.06 -35.57
C ALA A 384 15.32 2.46 -36.07
N MET A 385 14.72 3.31 -35.22
CA MET A 385 14.28 4.66 -35.63
C MET A 385 15.00 5.82 -34.90
N ALA A 386 16.13 5.55 -34.26
CA ALA A 386 16.90 6.59 -33.55
C ALA A 386 18.27 6.91 -34.19
N GLU A 387 18.56 6.43 -35.42
CA GLU A 387 19.86 6.61 -36.07
C GLU A 387 19.81 7.33 -37.43
N GLU A 388 18.77 8.10 -37.72
CA GLU A 388 18.77 9.04 -38.86
C GLU A 388 18.28 10.43 -38.45
N ALA A 389 19.16 11.19 -37.78
CA ALA A 389 19.09 12.65 -37.78
C ALA A 389 20.07 13.20 -38.81
N PRO A 390 19.65 13.97 -39.82
CA PRO A 390 20.52 14.52 -40.81
C PRO A 390 21.46 15.56 -40.21
N ARG A 391 22.77 15.40 -40.45
CA ARG A 391 23.79 16.41 -40.17
C ARG A 391 23.47 17.69 -40.95
N ALA A 392 23.25 18.78 -40.27
CA ALA A 392 23.19 20.10 -40.85
C ALA A 392 24.56 20.44 -41.46
N VAL A 393 24.58 20.79 -42.75
CA VAL A 393 25.70 21.32 -43.51
C VAL A 393 25.74 22.82 -43.28
N SER A 394 26.91 23.28 -42.87
CA SER A 394 27.52 24.65 -42.92
C SER A 394 26.63 25.84 -42.66
#